data_b43596788a2e8caf2e682974eef6ac23
#
_entry.id   b43596788a2e8caf2e682974eef6ac23
#
_cell.length_a   1.000
_cell.length_b   1.000
_cell.length_c   1.000
_cell.angle_alpha   90.00
_cell.angle_beta   90.00
_cell.angle_gamma   90.00
#
_symmetry.space_group_name_H-M   'P 1'
#
loop_
_entity.id
_entity.type
_entity.pdbx_description
1 polymer ?
#
loop_
_entity_poly.entity_id
_entity_poly.type
_entity_poly.pdbx_seq_one_letter_code
_entity_poly.pdbx_strand_id
1 'polypeptide(L)'
;MAESEVTHIRYLIVLMLFIASTFSYGDRVVLSIAAGDLSRDLHLDPLRLGYLFSGFGWAYAAAQLPAGGLLDRFGSKRIYGISIVCWSVCALLAGVTGFMAAIPAFYALFLVRLVSGFVQSPVFPGNGRIVAAWFPTSERGRASAIFNSSQYFSLVLFAPIMGWIVHAFGWKECFWFAGAIGIALAAVWFKVVHGVEAHPWISRAEINLIQQGGGLASLDAGSRPRSNTLTWSAIAWLLTQRMFVGIYLGQYCITTLTWFFLTWFPIYLTQTRHVSIVKVGFLAALPALCGFAGGILGGVVSDRLLQAGHPLSVARKIPIVLGMLLAMTMVACNYANSSTTVMLLMSLAFFGKGFGALGWTVISDTSPRDLIGVNGGLFNLIGNLAGVTTPIVLGLIVKRTGSFDYALIFVAATALLAIVAYLPVVGEIKRIERPALPGVSS
;
A
#
# COMPACT_ATOMS: atom_id res chain seq x y z
N MET A 1 37.44 -5.87 -28.82
CA MET A 1 36.92 -5.14 -27.65
C MET A 1 35.88 -6.06 -27.04
N ALA A 2 36.16 -6.56 -25.84
CA ALA A 2 35.24 -7.47 -25.14
C ALA A 2 33.88 -6.76 -24.98
N GLU A 3 32.80 -7.36 -25.48
CA GLU A 3 31.44 -6.97 -25.15
C GLU A 3 31.36 -7.05 -23.63
N SER A 4 31.20 -5.88 -22.97
CA SER A 4 31.12 -5.83 -21.52
C SER A 4 29.89 -6.62 -21.08
N GLU A 5 30.09 -7.61 -20.22
CA GLU A 5 28.99 -8.40 -19.64
C GLU A 5 27.93 -7.48 -19.02
N VAL A 6 26.67 -7.87 -19.11
CA VAL A 6 25.55 -7.15 -18.49
C VAL A 6 25.68 -7.24 -16.96
N THR A 7 25.80 -6.10 -16.29
CA THR A 7 26.10 -6.02 -14.83
C THR A 7 24.92 -6.34 -13.91
N HIS A 8 23.70 -6.43 -14.45
CA HIS A 8 22.49 -6.75 -13.68
C HIS A 8 22.15 -5.78 -12.52
N ILE A 9 22.64 -4.53 -12.57
CA ILE A 9 22.42 -3.51 -11.54
C ILE A 9 20.93 -3.21 -11.33
N ARG A 10 20.10 -3.34 -12.39
CA ARG A 10 18.64 -3.16 -12.27
C ARG A 10 18.00 -4.03 -11.18
N TYR A 11 18.52 -5.23 -10.92
CA TYR A 11 18.01 -6.09 -9.85
C TYR A 11 18.41 -5.59 -8.45
N LEU A 12 19.58 -4.94 -8.31
CA LEU A 12 19.96 -4.26 -7.08
C LEU A 12 19.02 -3.07 -6.81
N ILE A 13 18.65 -2.34 -7.85
CA ILE A 13 17.70 -1.22 -7.73
C ILE A 13 16.32 -1.71 -7.31
N VAL A 14 15.77 -2.78 -7.90
CA VAL A 14 14.47 -3.30 -7.45
C VAL A 14 14.52 -3.87 -6.04
N LEU A 15 15.64 -4.45 -5.63
CA LEU A 15 15.84 -4.86 -4.24
C LEU A 15 15.81 -3.65 -3.29
N MET A 16 16.45 -2.54 -3.66
CA MET A 16 16.38 -1.29 -2.89
C MET A 16 14.96 -0.74 -2.80
N LEU A 17 14.17 -0.80 -3.90
CA LEU A 17 12.76 -0.43 -3.90
C LEU A 17 11.94 -1.33 -2.95
N PHE A 18 12.19 -2.65 -3.00
CA PHE A 18 11.55 -3.61 -2.11
C PHE A 18 11.87 -3.31 -0.63
N ILE A 19 13.14 -3.11 -0.28
CA ILE A 19 13.56 -2.78 1.08
C ILE A 19 12.94 -1.46 1.53
N ALA A 20 13.05 -0.38 0.76
CA ALA A 20 12.52 0.93 1.13
C ALA A 20 10.99 0.90 1.29
N SER A 21 10.28 0.19 0.41
CA SER A 21 8.84 -0.02 0.52
C SER A 21 8.47 -0.87 1.74
N THR A 22 9.26 -1.90 2.07
CA THR A 22 9.09 -2.71 3.29
C THR A 22 9.17 -1.85 4.53
N PHE A 23 10.14 -0.94 4.62
CA PHE A 23 10.26 -0.01 5.74
C PHE A 23 9.14 1.02 5.78
N SER A 24 8.70 1.55 4.64
CA SER A 24 7.55 2.45 4.57
C SER A 24 6.26 1.82 5.11
N TYR A 25 5.99 0.56 4.75
CA TYR A 25 4.86 -0.19 5.32
C TYR A 25 5.11 -0.58 6.78
N GLY A 26 6.37 -0.89 7.14
CA GLY A 26 6.79 -1.21 8.50
C GLY A 26 6.48 -0.11 9.50
N ASP A 27 6.68 1.17 9.14
CA ASP A 27 6.33 2.32 9.98
C ASP A 27 4.85 2.32 10.42
N ARG A 28 3.96 1.83 9.56
CA ARG A 28 2.53 1.68 9.89
C ARG A 28 2.28 0.52 10.86
N VAL A 29 3.04 -0.56 10.71
CA VAL A 29 2.97 -1.74 11.60
C VAL A 29 3.48 -1.40 12.99
N VAL A 30 4.53 -0.56 13.11
CA VAL A 30 5.08 -0.11 14.40
C VAL A 30 3.98 0.47 15.30
N LEU A 31 3.20 1.44 14.80
CA LEU A 31 2.13 2.04 15.59
C LEU A 31 1.05 1.02 15.98
N SER A 32 0.72 0.09 15.10
CA SER A 32 -0.32 -0.92 15.35
C SER A 32 0.08 -1.90 16.46
N ILE A 33 1.33 -2.36 16.47
CA ILE A 33 1.86 -3.25 17.50
C ILE A 33 2.05 -2.52 18.84
N ALA A 34 2.55 -1.27 18.79
CA ALA A 34 2.74 -0.42 19.95
C ALA A 34 1.41 0.08 20.60
N ALA A 35 0.30 0.01 19.85
CA ALA A 35 -0.96 0.67 20.18
C ALA A 35 -1.56 0.26 21.54
N GLY A 36 -1.37 -1.00 21.97
CA GLY A 36 -1.88 -1.49 23.25
C GLY A 36 -1.25 -0.77 24.43
N ASP A 37 0.07 -0.71 24.47
CA ASP A 37 0.83 -0.07 25.55
C ASP A 37 0.72 1.45 25.47
N LEU A 38 0.83 2.00 24.27
CA LEU A 38 0.63 3.43 24.01
C LEU A 38 -0.76 3.91 24.48
N SER A 39 -1.82 3.13 24.23
CA SER A 39 -3.17 3.49 24.67
C SER A 39 -3.31 3.48 26.19
N ARG A 40 -2.63 2.56 26.89
CA ARG A 40 -2.60 2.51 28.35
C ARG A 40 -1.85 3.71 28.93
N ASP A 41 -0.65 3.99 28.43
CA ASP A 41 0.19 5.08 28.92
C ASP A 41 -0.42 6.47 28.67
N LEU A 42 -1.06 6.67 27.52
CA LEU A 42 -1.66 7.96 27.15
C LEU A 42 -3.17 8.04 27.42
N HIS A 43 -3.76 7.04 28.06
CA HIS A 43 -5.19 6.96 28.36
C HIS A 43 -6.09 7.20 27.13
N LEU A 44 -5.73 6.58 26.00
CA LEU A 44 -6.46 6.75 24.74
C LEU A 44 -7.66 5.80 24.66
N ASP A 45 -8.81 6.38 24.38
CA ASP A 45 -9.98 5.59 23.98
C ASP A 45 -9.84 5.05 22.54
N PRO A 46 -10.63 4.04 22.15
CA PRO A 46 -10.54 3.44 20.80
C PRO A 46 -10.76 4.45 19.66
N LEU A 47 -11.58 5.48 19.86
CA LEU A 47 -11.82 6.51 18.84
C LEU A 47 -10.59 7.39 18.64
N ARG A 48 -9.94 7.84 19.71
CA ARG A 48 -8.68 8.61 19.64
C ARG A 48 -7.59 7.79 18.97
N LEU A 49 -7.50 6.50 19.27
CA LEU A 49 -6.58 5.60 18.61
C LEU A 49 -6.89 5.47 17.10
N GLY A 50 -8.17 5.40 16.74
CA GLY A 50 -8.62 5.45 15.34
C GLY A 50 -8.17 6.72 14.61
N TYR A 51 -8.23 7.88 15.27
CA TYR A 51 -7.68 9.14 14.74
C TYR A 51 -6.16 9.08 14.53
N LEU A 52 -5.40 8.53 15.47
CA LEU A 52 -3.95 8.36 15.31
C LEU A 52 -3.60 7.50 14.11
N PHE A 53 -4.30 6.38 13.91
CA PHE A 53 -4.12 5.54 12.72
C PHE A 53 -4.50 6.27 11.44
N SER A 54 -5.58 7.05 11.45
CA SER A 54 -6.07 7.77 10.27
C SER A 54 -5.21 8.97 9.90
N GLY A 55 -4.50 9.59 10.86
CA GLY A 55 -3.69 10.79 10.65
C GLY A 55 -2.71 10.64 9.48
N PHE A 56 -2.08 9.48 9.36
CA PHE A 56 -1.25 9.16 8.20
C PHE A 56 -2.06 9.20 6.89
N GLY A 57 -3.23 8.56 6.87
CA GLY A 57 -4.08 8.45 5.67
C GLY A 57 -4.53 9.80 5.12
N TRP A 58 -4.88 10.75 5.99
CA TRP A 58 -5.29 12.11 5.60
C TRP A 58 -4.23 12.81 4.76
N ALA A 59 -3.03 12.91 5.30
CA ALA A 59 -1.94 13.61 4.63
C ALA A 59 -1.42 12.85 3.42
N TYR A 60 -1.35 11.51 3.51
CA TYR A 60 -0.93 10.64 2.40
C TYR A 60 -1.86 10.79 1.18
N ALA A 61 -3.17 10.78 1.38
CA ALA A 61 -4.14 10.96 0.30
C ALA A 61 -4.06 12.36 -0.33
N ALA A 62 -4.00 13.41 0.50
CA ALA A 62 -3.89 14.79 0.01
C ALA A 62 -2.59 15.06 -0.76
N ALA A 63 -1.49 14.42 -0.34
CA ALA A 63 -0.16 14.62 -0.92
C ALA A 63 0.12 13.78 -2.18
N GLN A 64 -0.74 12.84 -2.56
CA GLN A 64 -0.53 11.97 -3.73
C GLN A 64 -0.34 12.76 -5.04
N LEU A 65 -1.16 13.80 -5.25
CA LEU A 65 -1.06 14.63 -6.46
C LEU A 65 0.22 15.47 -6.50
N PRO A 66 0.56 16.27 -5.46
CA PRO A 66 1.80 17.04 -5.46
C PRO A 66 3.06 16.18 -5.45
N ALA A 67 3.01 14.96 -4.90
CA ALA A 67 4.15 14.05 -4.87
C ALA A 67 4.67 13.68 -6.27
N GLY A 68 3.77 13.45 -7.22
CA GLY A 68 4.14 13.23 -8.63
C GLY A 68 4.91 14.42 -9.21
N GLY A 69 4.41 15.64 -8.98
CA GLY A 69 5.08 16.85 -9.44
C GLY A 69 6.47 17.09 -8.82
N LEU A 70 6.64 16.73 -7.54
CA LEU A 70 7.96 16.79 -6.88
C LEU A 70 8.95 15.81 -7.51
N LEU A 71 8.52 14.57 -7.79
CA LEU A 71 9.35 13.56 -8.47
C LEU A 71 9.74 14.01 -9.87
N ASP A 72 8.82 14.63 -10.62
CA ASP A 72 9.08 15.13 -11.96
C ASP A 72 10.10 16.31 -11.95
N ARG A 73 10.01 17.20 -10.94
CA ARG A 73 10.84 18.40 -10.86
C ARG A 73 12.24 18.13 -10.30
N PHE A 74 12.36 17.28 -9.29
CA PHE A 74 13.59 17.10 -8.53
C PHE A 74 14.25 15.73 -8.70
N GLY A 75 13.61 14.83 -9.46
CA GLY A 75 14.09 13.48 -9.72
C GLY A 75 13.78 12.48 -8.60
N SER A 76 13.70 11.22 -8.98
CA SER A 76 13.26 10.13 -8.09
C SER A 76 14.26 9.87 -6.96
N LYS A 77 15.57 9.84 -7.23
CA LYS A 77 16.62 9.59 -6.23
C LYS A 77 16.50 10.53 -5.04
N ARG A 78 16.44 11.85 -5.33
CA ARG A 78 16.47 12.90 -4.29
C ARG A 78 15.19 12.91 -3.47
N ILE A 79 14.03 12.97 -4.12
CA ILE A 79 12.74 13.07 -3.43
C ILE A 79 12.50 11.84 -2.58
N TYR A 80 12.73 10.64 -3.12
CA TYR A 80 12.54 9.40 -2.36
C TYR A 80 13.54 9.31 -1.18
N GLY A 81 14.82 9.64 -1.40
CA GLY A 81 15.82 9.64 -0.32
C GLY A 81 15.49 10.64 0.80
N ILE A 82 15.07 11.88 0.46
CA ILE A 82 14.59 12.86 1.43
C ILE A 82 13.35 12.34 2.17
N SER A 83 12.42 11.69 1.45
CA SER A 83 11.26 11.04 2.08
C SER A 83 11.70 10.03 3.14
N ILE A 84 12.70 9.17 2.85
CA ILE A 84 13.21 8.19 3.82
C ILE A 84 13.75 8.91 5.06
N VAL A 85 14.56 9.94 4.91
CA VAL A 85 15.10 10.72 6.04
C VAL A 85 13.96 11.33 6.86
N CYS A 86 13.02 12.01 6.20
CA CYS A 86 11.95 12.72 6.89
C CYS A 86 11.04 11.79 7.67
N TRP A 87 10.59 10.66 7.10
CA TRP A 87 9.76 9.74 7.87
C TRP A 87 10.52 9.06 9.01
N SER A 88 11.83 8.82 8.84
CA SER A 88 12.67 8.27 9.91
C SER A 88 12.80 9.25 11.08
N VAL A 89 12.95 10.54 10.79
CA VAL A 89 12.89 11.60 11.80
C VAL A 89 11.52 11.65 12.47
N CYS A 90 10.44 11.54 11.70
CA CYS A 90 9.10 11.43 12.27
C CYS A 90 8.97 10.24 13.23
N ALA A 91 9.53 9.08 12.88
CA ALA A 91 9.53 7.92 13.78
C ALA A 91 10.30 8.22 15.08
N LEU A 92 11.50 8.81 15.01
CA LEU A 92 12.25 9.23 16.20
C LEU A 92 11.44 10.20 17.09
N LEU A 93 10.80 11.20 16.47
CA LEU A 93 9.96 12.17 17.16
C LEU A 93 8.72 11.51 17.80
N ALA A 94 8.13 10.49 17.16
CA ALA A 94 7.03 9.73 17.76
C ALA A 94 7.44 9.06 19.07
N GLY A 95 8.65 8.49 19.16
CA GLY A 95 9.18 7.94 20.41
C GLY A 95 9.37 9.00 21.51
N VAL A 96 9.76 10.23 21.15
CA VAL A 96 9.93 11.34 22.11
C VAL A 96 8.61 11.75 22.75
N THR A 97 7.48 11.59 22.07
CA THR A 97 6.16 11.94 22.64
C THR A 97 5.82 11.17 23.90
N GLY A 98 6.42 10.01 24.12
CA GLY A 98 6.22 9.21 25.32
C GLY A 98 6.78 9.82 26.62
N PHE A 99 7.51 10.94 26.56
CA PHE A 99 7.91 11.73 27.72
C PHE A 99 6.99 12.91 28.01
N MET A 100 5.96 13.10 27.17
CA MET A 100 5.00 14.20 27.31
C MET A 100 3.79 13.75 28.13
N ALA A 101 3.05 14.71 28.70
CA ALA A 101 1.73 14.42 29.27
C ALA A 101 0.76 13.91 28.19
N ALA A 102 -0.23 13.11 28.60
CA ALA A 102 -1.10 12.36 27.67
C ALA A 102 -1.77 13.23 26.58
N ILE A 103 -2.31 14.39 26.95
CA ILE A 103 -3.00 15.28 25.98
C ILE A 103 -2.03 15.87 24.95
N PRO A 104 -0.92 16.56 25.32
CA PRO A 104 0.04 17.03 24.34
C PRO A 104 0.68 15.89 23.53
N ALA A 105 0.93 14.72 24.13
CA ALA A 105 1.46 13.55 23.42
C ALA A 105 0.53 13.08 22.30
N PHE A 106 -0.78 13.05 22.53
CA PHE A 106 -1.76 12.68 21.50
C PHE A 106 -1.69 13.62 20.29
N TYR A 107 -1.72 14.95 20.53
CA TYR A 107 -1.66 15.92 19.43
C TYR A 107 -0.30 15.91 18.70
N ALA A 108 0.80 15.74 19.46
CA ALA A 108 2.14 15.61 18.85
C ALA A 108 2.25 14.36 17.98
N LEU A 109 1.79 13.20 18.47
CA LEU A 109 1.73 11.96 17.70
C LEU A 109 0.85 12.11 16.46
N PHE A 110 -0.33 12.73 16.59
CA PHE A 110 -1.22 12.95 15.46
C PHE A 110 -0.56 13.84 14.39
N LEU A 111 0.11 14.93 14.81
CA LEU A 111 0.86 15.78 13.89
C LEU A 111 2.02 15.03 13.22
N VAL A 112 2.77 14.25 13.98
CA VAL A 112 3.86 13.41 13.45
C VAL A 112 3.30 12.42 12.42
N ARG A 113 2.13 11.81 12.68
CA ARG A 113 1.46 10.91 11.73
C ARG A 113 1.01 11.62 10.45
N LEU A 114 0.49 12.85 10.56
CA LEU A 114 0.17 13.69 9.40
C LEU A 114 1.42 13.96 8.56
N VAL A 115 2.50 14.41 9.21
CA VAL A 115 3.77 14.69 8.51
C VAL A 115 4.33 13.41 7.87
N SER A 116 4.31 12.27 8.58
CA SER A 116 4.73 10.97 8.03
C SER A 116 3.94 10.61 6.77
N GLY A 117 2.61 10.79 6.77
CA GLY A 117 1.77 10.54 5.60
C GLY A 117 2.15 11.43 4.41
N PHE A 118 2.38 12.71 4.66
CA PHE A 118 2.79 13.66 3.64
C PHE A 118 4.14 13.28 3.01
N VAL A 119 5.16 13.03 3.84
CA VAL A 119 6.52 12.75 3.35
C VAL A 119 6.66 11.36 2.74
N GLN A 120 5.79 10.39 3.06
CA GLN A 120 5.78 9.07 2.43
C GLN A 120 4.99 9.01 1.10
N SER A 121 4.25 10.06 0.75
CA SER A 121 3.43 10.07 -0.46
C SER A 121 4.21 9.87 -1.77
N PRO A 122 5.48 10.29 -1.94
CA PRO A 122 6.25 10.07 -3.16
C PRO A 122 6.73 8.61 -3.36
N VAL A 123 6.67 7.77 -2.34
CA VAL A 123 7.26 6.41 -2.36
C VAL A 123 6.65 5.56 -3.48
N PHE A 124 5.33 5.46 -3.52
CA PHE A 124 4.66 4.59 -4.49
C PHE A 124 4.77 5.08 -5.93
N PRO A 125 4.49 6.35 -6.26
CA PRO A 125 4.75 6.87 -7.60
C PRO A 125 6.25 6.85 -7.94
N GLY A 126 7.14 7.04 -6.97
CA GLY A 126 8.59 6.91 -7.14
C GLY A 126 9.02 5.51 -7.55
N ASN A 127 8.45 4.47 -6.94
CA ASN A 127 8.70 3.07 -7.33
C ASN A 127 8.35 2.84 -8.80
N GLY A 128 7.15 3.24 -9.22
CA GLY A 128 6.71 3.10 -10.61
C GLY A 128 7.61 3.84 -11.59
N ARG A 129 8.05 5.05 -11.22
CA ARG A 129 8.94 5.88 -12.02
C ARG A 129 10.34 5.26 -12.17
N ILE A 130 10.93 4.77 -11.08
CA ILE A 130 12.24 4.10 -11.09
C ILE A 130 12.17 2.80 -11.90
N VAL A 131 11.11 2.00 -11.76
CA VAL A 131 10.91 0.79 -12.57
C VAL A 131 10.78 1.14 -14.06
N ALA A 132 10.06 2.21 -14.41
CA ALA A 132 9.96 2.65 -15.81
C ALA A 132 11.30 3.09 -16.39
N ALA A 133 12.18 3.68 -15.57
CA ALA A 133 13.52 4.10 -15.99
C ALA A 133 14.49 2.92 -16.14
N TRP A 134 14.50 1.99 -15.19
CA TRP A 134 15.51 0.94 -15.04
C TRP A 134 15.18 -0.37 -15.73
N PHE A 135 13.93 -0.62 -16.11
CA PHE A 135 13.52 -1.92 -16.63
C PHE A 135 12.98 -1.85 -18.06
N PRO A 136 13.39 -2.78 -18.93
CA PRO A 136 12.72 -3.04 -20.20
C PRO A 136 11.21 -3.27 -19.98
N THR A 137 10.39 -2.90 -20.97
CA THR A 137 8.93 -3.03 -20.86
C THR A 137 8.48 -4.46 -20.50
N SER A 138 9.18 -5.47 -21.03
CA SER A 138 8.91 -6.90 -20.75
C SER A 138 9.18 -7.33 -19.30
N GLU A 139 10.05 -6.62 -18.57
CA GLU A 139 10.43 -6.98 -17.19
C GLU A 139 9.73 -6.12 -16.13
N ARG A 140 9.05 -5.02 -16.51
CA ARG A 140 8.39 -4.10 -15.56
C ARG A 140 7.35 -4.76 -14.67
N GLY A 141 6.62 -5.74 -15.21
CA GLY A 141 5.63 -6.48 -14.44
C GLY A 141 6.26 -7.23 -13.26
N ARG A 142 7.38 -7.92 -13.50
CA ARG A 142 8.12 -8.64 -12.45
C ARG A 142 8.71 -7.68 -11.40
N ALA A 143 9.32 -6.58 -11.84
CA ALA A 143 9.86 -5.56 -10.95
C ALA A 143 8.77 -4.94 -10.06
N SER A 144 7.60 -4.65 -10.65
CA SER A 144 6.45 -4.13 -9.91
C SER A 144 5.90 -5.14 -8.91
N ALA A 145 5.82 -6.42 -9.26
CA ALA A 145 5.40 -7.47 -8.34
C ALA A 145 6.33 -7.58 -7.13
N ILE A 146 7.65 -7.45 -7.34
CA ILE A 146 8.65 -7.50 -6.26
C ILE A 146 8.42 -6.36 -5.27
N PHE A 147 8.40 -5.10 -5.70
CA PHE A 147 8.22 -4.02 -4.74
C PHE A 147 6.82 -3.99 -4.12
N ASN A 148 5.78 -4.42 -4.83
CA ASN A 148 4.42 -4.51 -4.27
C ASN A 148 4.30 -5.62 -3.20
N SER A 149 5.09 -6.68 -3.28
CA SER A 149 5.10 -7.73 -2.25
C SER A 149 5.62 -7.24 -0.89
N SER A 150 6.32 -6.11 -0.86
CA SER A 150 6.83 -5.48 0.35
C SER A 150 5.76 -5.19 1.41
N GLN A 151 4.51 -4.90 1.00
CA GLN A 151 3.41 -4.67 1.93
C GLN A 151 3.11 -5.89 2.83
N TYR A 152 3.21 -7.09 2.27
CA TYR A 152 3.02 -8.33 3.02
C TYR A 152 4.26 -8.67 3.83
N PHE A 153 5.44 -8.52 3.20
CA PHE A 153 6.72 -8.81 3.83
C PHE A 153 6.98 -7.89 5.03
N SER A 154 6.51 -6.64 5.00
CA SER A 154 6.63 -5.73 6.12
C SER A 154 5.92 -6.23 7.38
N LEU A 155 4.73 -6.81 7.26
CA LEU A 155 4.02 -7.43 8.38
C LEU A 155 4.78 -8.64 8.91
N VAL A 156 5.30 -9.50 8.01
CA VAL A 156 6.07 -10.69 8.39
C VAL A 156 7.35 -10.33 9.12
N LEU A 157 8.04 -9.26 8.71
CA LEU A 157 9.31 -8.83 9.30
C LEU A 157 9.11 -7.97 10.54
N PHE A 158 8.30 -6.91 10.43
CA PHE A 158 8.20 -5.90 11.49
C PHE A 158 7.33 -6.35 12.66
N ALA A 159 6.26 -7.11 12.44
CA ALA A 159 5.38 -7.46 13.55
C ALA A 159 6.06 -8.32 14.63
N PRO A 160 6.84 -9.37 14.32
CA PRO A 160 7.60 -10.11 15.33
C PRO A 160 8.66 -9.25 16.03
N ILE A 161 9.43 -8.48 15.26
CA ILE A 161 10.51 -7.64 15.80
C ILE A 161 9.93 -6.58 16.75
N MET A 162 8.88 -5.88 16.31
CA MET A 162 8.25 -4.84 17.13
C MET A 162 7.54 -5.43 18.34
N GLY A 163 6.89 -6.59 18.21
CA GLY A 163 6.27 -7.29 19.34
C GLY A 163 7.30 -7.68 20.41
N TRP A 164 8.48 -8.12 20.02
CA TRP A 164 9.59 -8.38 20.93
C TRP A 164 10.12 -7.10 21.57
N ILE A 165 10.35 -6.03 20.80
CA ILE A 165 10.85 -4.75 21.32
C ILE A 165 9.85 -4.14 22.31
N VAL A 166 8.54 -4.13 22.00
CA VAL A 166 7.50 -3.63 22.91
C VAL A 166 7.53 -4.40 24.23
N HIS A 167 7.65 -5.73 24.17
CA HIS A 167 7.67 -6.56 25.36
C HIS A 167 8.91 -6.35 26.23
N ALA A 168 10.09 -6.20 25.60
CA ALA A 168 11.38 -6.14 26.30
C ALA A 168 11.73 -4.72 26.78
N PHE A 169 11.38 -3.70 26.03
CA PHE A 169 11.85 -2.33 26.23
C PHE A 169 10.71 -1.31 26.34
N GLY A 170 9.58 -1.55 25.68
CA GLY A 170 8.43 -0.66 25.62
C GLY A 170 8.12 -0.13 24.25
N TRP A 171 7.02 0.65 24.13
CA TRP A 171 6.51 1.12 22.84
C TRP A 171 7.35 2.26 22.23
N LYS A 172 8.02 3.08 23.04
CA LYS A 172 8.85 4.22 22.59
C LYS A 172 10.03 3.73 21.77
N GLU A 173 10.67 2.68 22.24
CA GLU A 173 11.86 2.05 21.69
C GLU A 173 11.58 1.47 20.29
N CYS A 174 10.35 1.01 20.03
CA CYS A 174 9.96 0.59 18.68
C CYS A 174 10.09 1.72 17.65
N PHE A 175 9.67 2.94 18.03
CA PHE A 175 9.77 4.10 17.15
C PHE A 175 11.22 4.54 16.95
N TRP A 176 12.04 4.52 18.01
CA TRP A 176 13.46 4.85 17.91
C TRP A 176 14.22 3.83 17.08
N PHE A 177 13.95 2.54 17.26
CA PHE A 177 14.54 1.49 16.44
C PHE A 177 14.16 1.66 14.95
N ALA A 178 12.88 1.87 14.65
CA ALA A 178 12.42 2.09 13.28
C ALA A 178 13.05 3.32 12.65
N GLY A 179 13.13 4.43 13.42
CA GLY A 179 13.76 5.67 12.97
C GLY A 179 15.26 5.54 12.71
N ALA A 180 16.00 4.88 13.62
CA ALA A 180 17.43 4.66 13.49
C ALA A 180 17.78 3.82 12.25
N ILE A 181 17.07 2.70 12.04
CA ILE A 181 17.26 1.86 10.86
C ILE A 181 16.85 2.62 9.58
N GLY A 182 15.79 3.42 9.65
CA GLY A 182 15.37 4.25 8.51
C GLY A 182 16.45 5.27 8.11
N ILE A 183 17.14 5.90 9.04
CA ILE A 183 18.29 6.79 8.74
C ILE A 183 19.44 5.99 8.10
N ALA A 184 19.75 4.80 8.61
CA ALA A 184 20.76 3.92 7.99
C ALA A 184 20.35 3.54 6.56
N LEU A 185 19.08 3.21 6.35
CA LEU A 185 18.52 2.93 5.01
C LEU A 185 18.66 4.14 4.07
N ALA A 186 18.44 5.37 4.57
CA ALA A 186 18.61 6.58 3.77
C ALA A 186 20.06 6.73 3.30
N ALA A 187 21.04 6.47 4.17
CA ALA A 187 22.45 6.51 3.81
C ALA A 187 22.79 5.49 2.70
N VAL A 188 22.27 4.26 2.82
CA VAL A 188 22.41 3.22 1.77
C VAL A 188 21.70 3.64 0.48
N TRP A 189 20.50 4.21 0.58
CA TRP A 189 19.75 4.71 -0.58
C TRP A 189 20.54 5.72 -1.41
N PHE A 190 21.08 6.76 -0.78
CA PHE A 190 21.84 7.80 -1.48
C PHE A 190 23.11 7.27 -2.12
N LYS A 191 23.72 6.22 -1.52
CA LYS A 191 24.93 5.58 -2.04
C LYS A 191 24.65 4.62 -3.19
N VAL A 192 23.53 3.90 -3.15
CA VAL A 192 23.23 2.82 -4.11
C VAL A 192 22.34 3.28 -5.24
N VAL A 193 21.28 4.07 -4.96
CA VAL A 193 20.31 4.45 -6.00
C VAL A 193 20.79 5.67 -6.78
N HIS A 194 20.88 5.51 -8.09
CA HIS A 194 21.24 6.57 -9.05
C HIS A 194 20.33 6.52 -10.28
N GLY A 195 20.39 7.52 -11.13
CA GLY A 195 19.82 7.45 -12.48
C GLY A 195 20.57 6.41 -13.31
N VAL A 196 19.93 5.83 -14.33
CA VAL A 196 20.52 4.74 -15.12
C VAL A 196 21.87 5.14 -15.71
N GLU A 197 21.95 6.27 -16.41
CA GLU A 197 23.17 6.73 -17.08
C GLU A 197 24.24 7.25 -16.10
N ALA A 198 23.85 7.64 -14.91
CA ALA A 198 24.75 8.20 -13.87
C ALA A 198 25.21 7.16 -12.84
N HIS A 199 24.82 5.88 -13.02
CA HIS A 199 25.14 4.85 -12.03
C HIS A 199 26.59 4.37 -12.18
N PRO A 200 27.41 4.41 -11.09
CA PRO A 200 28.86 4.17 -11.20
C PRO A 200 29.23 2.73 -11.56
N TRP A 201 28.33 1.78 -11.35
CA TRP A 201 28.62 0.34 -11.51
C TRP A 201 27.92 -0.30 -12.72
N ILE A 202 27.12 0.45 -13.49
CA ILE A 202 26.39 -0.10 -14.63
C ILE A 202 27.29 -0.21 -15.85
N SER A 203 27.19 -1.33 -16.57
CA SER A 203 27.88 -1.52 -17.83
C SER A 203 27.10 -0.86 -19.01
N ARG A 204 27.83 -0.50 -20.06
CA ARG A 204 27.21 0.02 -21.28
C ARG A 204 26.27 -1.00 -21.93
N ALA A 205 26.57 -2.29 -21.81
CA ALA A 205 25.71 -3.36 -22.30
C ALA A 205 24.35 -3.36 -21.60
N GLU A 206 24.32 -3.15 -20.27
CA GLU A 206 23.05 -3.07 -19.53
C GLU A 206 22.26 -1.79 -19.86
N ILE A 207 22.93 -0.65 -20.03
CA ILE A 207 22.27 0.61 -20.47
C ILE A 207 21.58 0.39 -21.83
N ASN A 208 22.30 -0.19 -22.79
CA ASN A 208 21.77 -0.47 -24.12
C ASN A 208 20.58 -1.45 -24.06
N LEU A 209 20.67 -2.50 -23.25
CA LEU A 209 19.57 -3.45 -23.03
C LEU A 209 18.32 -2.75 -22.49
N ILE A 210 18.49 -1.86 -21.50
CA ILE A 210 17.39 -1.09 -20.91
C ILE A 210 16.75 -0.18 -21.97
N GLN A 211 17.56 0.57 -22.73
CA GLN A 211 17.07 1.52 -23.73
C GLN A 211 16.39 0.82 -24.90
N GLN A 212 17.00 -0.24 -25.47
CA GLN A 212 16.43 -1.03 -26.56
C GLN A 212 15.15 -1.74 -26.13
N GLY A 213 15.05 -2.16 -24.88
CA GLY A 213 13.84 -2.76 -24.30
C GLY A 213 12.75 -1.76 -23.92
N GLY A 214 12.89 -0.47 -24.26
CA GLY A 214 11.90 0.58 -24.00
C GLY A 214 11.98 1.16 -22.58
N GLY A 215 13.10 0.97 -21.86
CA GLY A 215 13.37 1.63 -20.58
C GLY A 215 13.61 3.14 -20.78
N LEU A 216 13.09 3.95 -19.87
CA LEU A 216 13.18 5.41 -19.91
C LEU A 216 14.44 5.91 -19.17
N ALA A 217 15.62 5.47 -19.61
CA ALA A 217 16.89 5.69 -18.91
C ALA A 217 17.19 7.18 -18.62
N SER A 218 16.74 8.09 -19.47
CA SER A 218 16.91 9.55 -19.30
C SER A 218 15.79 10.23 -18.50
N LEU A 219 14.87 9.48 -17.88
CA LEU A 219 13.68 10.05 -17.23
C LEU A 219 14.03 11.03 -16.10
N ASP A 220 15.11 10.79 -15.39
CA ASP A 220 15.61 11.66 -14.30
C ASP A 220 16.75 12.61 -14.74
N ALA A 221 17.20 12.53 -16.00
CA ALA A 221 18.32 13.33 -16.53
C ALA A 221 17.92 14.72 -17.03
N GLY A 222 16.63 15.01 -17.15
CA GLY A 222 16.16 16.32 -17.62
C GLY A 222 14.78 16.69 -17.10
N SER A 223 14.69 17.90 -16.57
CA SER A 223 13.42 18.54 -16.19
C SER A 223 12.62 18.87 -17.46
N ARG A 224 11.92 17.90 -18.03
CA ARG A 224 10.92 18.20 -19.06
C ARG A 224 9.60 18.48 -18.36
N PRO A 225 9.00 19.68 -18.55
CA PRO A 225 7.63 19.91 -18.15
C PRO A 225 6.77 18.92 -18.96
N ARG A 226 6.24 17.90 -18.27
CA ARG A 226 5.30 16.97 -18.88
C ARG A 226 4.04 17.74 -19.21
N SER A 227 3.58 17.64 -20.44
CA SER A 227 2.28 18.10 -20.91
C SER A 227 1.23 17.84 -19.82
N ASN A 228 0.54 18.90 -19.42
CA ASN A 228 -0.50 18.92 -18.37
C ASN A 228 -1.71 18.11 -18.85
N THR A 229 -1.62 16.78 -18.86
CA THR A 229 -2.74 15.89 -19.16
C THR A 229 -3.77 15.83 -18.01
N LEU A 230 -3.44 16.43 -16.87
CA LEU A 230 -4.33 16.54 -15.72
C LEU A 230 -5.32 17.70 -15.95
N THR A 231 -6.28 17.50 -16.82
CA THR A 231 -7.39 18.43 -16.99
C THR A 231 -8.54 18.03 -16.07
N TRP A 232 -9.12 19.00 -15.36
CA TRP A 232 -10.33 18.79 -14.54
C TRP A 232 -11.46 18.12 -15.34
N SER A 233 -11.55 18.40 -16.65
CA SER A 233 -12.51 17.75 -17.55
C SER A 233 -12.25 16.24 -17.70
N ALA A 234 -10.99 15.80 -17.69
CA ALA A 234 -10.66 14.37 -17.74
C ALA A 234 -11.06 13.66 -16.44
N ILE A 235 -10.75 14.28 -15.29
CA ILE A 235 -11.14 13.75 -13.97
C ILE A 235 -12.66 13.67 -13.87
N ALA A 236 -13.38 14.75 -14.21
CA ALA A 236 -14.83 14.78 -14.17
C ALA A 236 -15.43 13.70 -15.07
N TRP A 237 -14.91 13.54 -16.29
CA TRP A 237 -15.37 12.50 -17.21
C TRP A 237 -15.15 11.08 -16.64
N LEU A 238 -13.98 10.79 -16.05
CA LEU A 238 -13.73 9.50 -15.43
C LEU A 238 -14.70 9.21 -14.29
N LEU A 239 -15.03 10.22 -13.47
CA LEU A 239 -15.98 10.11 -12.37
C LEU A 239 -17.44 9.96 -12.81
N THR A 240 -17.78 10.30 -14.05
CA THR A 240 -19.13 10.05 -14.61
C THR A 240 -19.28 8.65 -15.20
N GLN A 241 -18.18 7.94 -15.46
CA GLN A 241 -18.24 6.59 -16.01
C GLN A 241 -18.59 5.56 -14.93
N ARG A 242 -19.79 4.97 -15.04
CA ARG A 242 -20.30 3.96 -14.09
C ARG A 242 -19.30 2.84 -13.80
N MET A 243 -18.59 2.37 -14.82
CA MET A 243 -17.60 1.31 -14.69
C MET A 243 -16.45 1.75 -13.78
N PHE A 244 -15.88 2.93 -13.99
CA PHE A 244 -14.76 3.42 -13.16
C PHE A 244 -15.21 3.71 -11.74
N VAL A 245 -16.39 4.31 -11.53
CA VAL A 245 -16.95 4.51 -10.19
C VAL A 245 -17.08 3.18 -9.44
N GLY A 246 -17.55 2.12 -10.10
CA GLY A 246 -17.62 0.78 -9.52
C GLY A 246 -16.25 0.21 -9.19
N ILE A 247 -15.25 0.38 -10.06
CA ILE A 247 -13.87 -0.07 -9.82
C ILE A 247 -13.25 0.69 -8.63
N TYR A 248 -13.44 2.01 -8.54
CA TYR A 248 -12.95 2.82 -7.42
C TYR A 248 -13.59 2.43 -6.08
N LEU A 249 -14.92 2.22 -6.09
CA LEU A 249 -15.63 1.75 -4.90
C LEU A 249 -15.15 0.36 -4.47
N GLY A 250 -14.99 -0.55 -5.44
CA GLY A 250 -14.42 -1.88 -5.16
C GLY A 250 -13.02 -1.80 -4.56
N GLN A 251 -12.16 -0.92 -5.07
CA GLN A 251 -10.82 -0.71 -4.52
C GLN A 251 -10.85 -0.15 -3.09
N TYR A 252 -11.70 0.84 -2.84
CA TYR A 252 -11.91 1.36 -1.49
C TYR A 252 -12.29 0.25 -0.51
N CYS A 253 -13.23 -0.61 -0.90
CA CYS A 253 -13.67 -1.73 -0.08
C CYS A 253 -12.55 -2.76 0.16
N ILE A 254 -11.79 -3.15 -0.88
CA ILE A 254 -10.65 -4.07 -0.75
C ILE A 254 -9.55 -3.47 0.14
N THR A 255 -9.32 -2.17 0.03
CA THR A 255 -8.33 -1.46 0.84
C THR A 255 -8.78 -1.34 2.30
N THR A 256 -10.08 -1.27 2.57
CA THR A 256 -10.63 -1.32 3.94
C THR A 256 -10.17 -2.58 4.69
N LEU A 257 -10.19 -3.75 4.06
CA LEU A 257 -9.65 -4.97 4.67
C LEU A 257 -8.15 -4.83 4.97
N THR A 258 -7.38 -4.25 4.06
CA THR A 258 -5.95 -4.02 4.29
C THR A 258 -5.71 -3.16 5.52
N TRP A 259 -6.45 -2.05 5.66
CA TRP A 259 -6.31 -1.15 6.81
C TRP A 259 -6.78 -1.78 8.11
N PHE A 260 -7.78 -2.64 8.10
CA PHE A 260 -8.15 -3.44 9.29
C PHE A 260 -6.98 -4.31 9.75
N PHE A 261 -6.40 -5.11 8.85
CA PHE A 261 -5.28 -6.00 9.19
C PHE A 261 -4.03 -5.23 9.60
N LEU A 262 -3.80 -4.05 9.01
CA LEU A 262 -2.62 -3.24 9.30
C LEU A 262 -2.72 -2.46 10.61
N THR A 263 -3.93 -2.10 11.06
CA THR A 263 -4.13 -1.20 12.21
C THR A 263 -4.80 -1.87 13.41
N TRP A 264 -5.93 -2.53 13.22
CA TRP A 264 -6.77 -3.02 14.30
C TRP A 264 -6.60 -4.51 14.61
N PHE A 265 -6.10 -5.30 13.68
CA PHE A 265 -5.97 -6.74 13.89
C PHE A 265 -5.05 -7.13 15.06
N PRO A 266 -3.86 -6.51 15.27
CA PRO A 266 -3.05 -6.77 16.45
C PRO A 266 -3.78 -6.44 17.76
N ILE A 267 -4.55 -5.34 17.78
CA ILE A 267 -5.34 -4.91 18.93
C ILE A 267 -6.48 -5.91 19.20
N TYR A 268 -7.16 -6.38 18.17
CA TYR A 268 -8.17 -7.44 18.29
C TYR A 268 -7.60 -8.70 18.93
N LEU A 269 -6.40 -9.13 18.54
CA LEU A 269 -5.75 -10.30 19.13
C LEU A 269 -5.38 -10.10 20.60
N THR A 270 -4.88 -8.91 20.97
CA THR A 270 -4.51 -8.63 22.37
C THR A 270 -5.72 -8.41 23.27
N GLN A 271 -6.69 -7.60 22.86
CA GLN A 271 -7.81 -7.18 23.69
C GLN A 271 -8.94 -8.20 23.73
N THR A 272 -9.28 -8.83 22.60
CA THR A 272 -10.41 -9.75 22.51
C THR A 272 -10.00 -11.20 22.71
N ARG A 273 -8.80 -11.58 22.27
CA ARG A 273 -8.30 -12.97 22.35
C ARG A 273 -7.25 -13.17 23.43
N HIS A 274 -6.88 -12.11 24.16
CA HIS A 274 -5.91 -12.13 25.25
C HIS A 274 -4.57 -12.77 24.88
N VAL A 275 -4.17 -12.65 23.62
CA VAL A 275 -2.89 -13.16 23.12
C VAL A 275 -1.78 -12.22 23.56
N SER A 276 -0.68 -12.76 24.09
CA SER A 276 0.47 -11.93 24.48
C SER A 276 1.08 -11.21 23.28
N ILE A 277 1.58 -9.99 23.47
CA ILE A 277 2.09 -9.13 22.40
C ILE A 277 3.20 -9.79 21.55
N VAL A 278 4.06 -10.61 22.17
CA VAL A 278 5.09 -11.37 21.46
C VAL A 278 4.45 -12.38 20.51
N LYS A 279 3.45 -13.13 20.98
CA LYS A 279 2.72 -14.09 20.14
C LYS A 279 1.94 -13.37 19.03
N VAL A 280 1.36 -12.21 19.31
CA VAL A 280 0.67 -11.38 18.31
C VAL A 280 1.60 -11.00 17.18
N GLY A 281 2.85 -10.61 17.48
CA GLY A 281 3.85 -10.32 16.46
C GLY A 281 4.03 -11.46 15.46
N PHE A 282 4.19 -12.70 15.95
CA PHE A 282 4.33 -13.88 15.08
C PHE A 282 3.01 -14.27 14.39
N LEU A 283 1.90 -14.22 15.11
CA LEU A 283 0.59 -14.60 14.57
C LEU A 283 0.11 -13.62 13.49
N ALA A 284 0.41 -12.33 13.60
CA ALA A 284 0.05 -11.34 12.60
C ALA A 284 0.78 -11.56 11.25
N ALA A 285 1.90 -12.26 11.25
CA ALA A 285 2.62 -12.61 10.03
C ALA A 285 1.87 -13.67 9.19
N LEU A 286 1.14 -14.58 9.82
CA LEU A 286 0.47 -15.69 9.11
C LEU A 286 -0.59 -15.21 8.11
N PRO A 287 -1.56 -14.34 8.46
CA PRO A 287 -2.48 -13.77 7.47
C PRO A 287 -1.76 -13.04 6.34
N ALA A 288 -0.65 -12.34 6.64
CA ALA A 288 0.11 -11.61 5.62
C ALA A 288 0.72 -12.56 4.58
N LEU A 289 1.30 -13.70 5.00
CA LEU A 289 1.80 -14.74 4.10
C LEU A 289 0.67 -15.34 3.26
N CYS A 290 -0.49 -15.60 3.87
CA CYS A 290 -1.68 -16.08 3.15
C CYS A 290 -2.17 -15.05 2.13
N GLY A 291 -2.19 -13.75 2.48
CA GLY A 291 -2.56 -12.67 1.57
C GLY A 291 -1.60 -12.54 0.39
N PHE A 292 -0.31 -12.71 0.61
CA PHE A 292 0.70 -12.77 -0.46
C PHE A 292 0.45 -13.94 -1.42
N ALA A 293 0.28 -15.15 -0.87
CA ALA A 293 -0.03 -16.34 -1.66
C ALA A 293 -1.35 -16.16 -2.45
N GLY A 294 -2.39 -15.59 -1.81
CA GLY A 294 -3.65 -15.26 -2.45
C GLY A 294 -3.47 -14.31 -3.64
N GLY A 295 -2.65 -13.26 -3.49
CA GLY A 295 -2.38 -12.30 -4.56
C GLY A 295 -1.75 -12.94 -5.80
N ILE A 296 -0.77 -13.84 -5.60
CA ILE A 296 -0.15 -14.59 -6.69
C ILE A 296 -1.17 -15.51 -7.35
N LEU A 297 -1.89 -16.30 -6.56
CA LEU A 297 -2.86 -17.27 -7.08
C LEU A 297 -4.03 -16.59 -7.80
N GLY A 298 -4.52 -15.46 -7.30
CA GLY A 298 -5.56 -14.68 -7.97
C GLY A 298 -5.14 -14.20 -9.36
N GLY A 299 -3.91 -13.70 -9.49
CA GLY A 299 -3.32 -13.36 -10.79
C GLY A 299 -3.23 -14.55 -11.73
N VAL A 300 -2.65 -15.66 -11.25
CA VAL A 300 -2.51 -16.90 -12.05
C VAL A 300 -3.86 -17.44 -12.51
N VAL A 301 -4.87 -17.46 -11.64
CA VAL A 301 -6.23 -17.92 -11.98
C VAL A 301 -6.83 -17.00 -13.05
N SER A 302 -6.72 -15.68 -12.87
CA SER A 302 -7.22 -14.71 -13.85
C SER A 302 -6.57 -14.88 -15.23
N ASP A 303 -5.25 -15.09 -15.28
CA ASP A 303 -4.53 -15.25 -16.54
C ASP A 303 -4.85 -16.62 -17.21
N ARG A 304 -5.01 -17.69 -16.44
CA ARG A 304 -5.46 -19.00 -16.97
C ARG A 304 -6.86 -18.94 -17.54
N LEU A 305 -7.78 -18.22 -16.92
CA LEU A 305 -9.12 -18.03 -17.47
C LEU A 305 -9.09 -17.31 -18.82
N LEU A 306 -8.23 -16.29 -18.96
CA LEU A 306 -8.03 -15.61 -20.25
C LEU A 306 -7.43 -16.55 -21.31
N GLN A 307 -6.40 -17.32 -20.96
CA GLN A 307 -5.79 -18.31 -21.85
C GLN A 307 -6.76 -19.40 -22.27
N ALA A 308 -7.72 -19.76 -21.41
CA ALA A 308 -8.78 -20.69 -21.72
C ALA A 308 -9.91 -20.10 -22.61
N GLY A 309 -9.77 -18.84 -23.04
CA GLY A 309 -10.71 -18.17 -23.94
C GLY A 309 -11.93 -17.54 -23.27
N HIS A 310 -11.95 -17.44 -21.93
CA HIS A 310 -13.04 -16.75 -21.25
C HIS A 310 -13.00 -15.22 -21.49
N PRO A 311 -14.17 -14.55 -21.53
CA PRO A 311 -14.21 -13.09 -21.65
C PRO A 311 -13.46 -12.39 -20.54
N LEU A 312 -12.85 -11.22 -20.86
CA LEU A 312 -12.08 -10.41 -19.90
C LEU A 312 -12.87 -10.15 -18.60
N SER A 313 -14.16 -9.84 -18.71
CA SER A 313 -15.03 -9.62 -17.56
C SER A 313 -15.09 -10.81 -16.63
N VAL A 314 -15.20 -12.02 -17.16
CA VAL A 314 -15.27 -13.27 -16.39
C VAL A 314 -13.92 -13.52 -15.71
N ALA A 315 -12.84 -13.44 -16.47
CA ALA A 315 -11.48 -13.70 -16.00
C ALA A 315 -11.04 -12.77 -14.87
N ARG A 316 -11.49 -11.50 -14.89
CA ARG A 316 -11.15 -10.53 -13.84
C ARG A 316 -12.11 -10.59 -12.65
N LYS A 317 -13.41 -10.78 -12.87
CA LYS A 317 -14.43 -10.77 -11.80
C LYS A 317 -14.43 -12.02 -10.95
N ILE A 318 -14.21 -13.21 -11.51
CA ILE A 318 -14.24 -14.46 -10.75
C ILE A 318 -13.27 -14.42 -9.55
N PRO A 319 -11.98 -14.12 -9.71
CA PRO A 319 -11.07 -14.05 -8.57
C PRO A 319 -11.46 -12.97 -7.56
N ILE A 320 -11.94 -11.81 -8.02
CA ILE A 320 -12.36 -10.71 -7.14
C ILE A 320 -13.55 -11.15 -6.28
N VAL A 321 -14.60 -11.72 -6.88
CA VAL A 321 -15.80 -12.14 -6.16
C VAL A 321 -15.49 -13.28 -5.19
N LEU A 322 -14.79 -14.32 -5.66
CA LEU A 322 -14.38 -15.43 -4.79
C LEU A 322 -13.49 -14.96 -3.64
N GLY A 323 -12.55 -14.07 -3.93
CA GLY A 323 -11.69 -13.49 -2.92
C GLY A 323 -12.47 -12.72 -1.86
N MET A 324 -13.45 -11.92 -2.26
CA MET A 324 -14.28 -11.18 -1.31
C MET A 324 -15.23 -12.09 -0.52
N LEU A 325 -15.76 -13.16 -1.12
CA LEU A 325 -16.52 -14.17 -0.39
C LEU A 325 -15.66 -14.85 0.70
N LEU A 326 -14.41 -15.22 0.35
CA LEU A 326 -13.47 -15.74 1.33
C LEU A 326 -13.13 -14.71 2.42
N ALA A 327 -13.01 -13.43 2.07
CA ALA A 327 -12.74 -12.36 3.04
C ALA A 327 -13.90 -12.21 4.06
N MET A 328 -15.13 -12.47 3.67
CA MET A 328 -16.29 -12.41 4.57
C MET A 328 -16.24 -13.47 5.68
N THR A 329 -15.44 -14.55 5.53
CA THR A 329 -15.31 -15.60 6.56
C THR A 329 -14.81 -15.04 7.91
N MET A 330 -14.21 -13.84 7.92
CA MET A 330 -13.81 -13.19 9.16
C MET A 330 -14.95 -12.95 10.17
N VAL A 331 -16.21 -12.86 9.73
CA VAL A 331 -17.38 -12.75 10.62
C VAL A 331 -17.52 -14.00 11.49
N ALA A 332 -17.14 -15.18 10.98
CA ALA A 332 -17.18 -16.41 11.76
C ALA A 332 -16.27 -16.40 12.99
N CYS A 333 -15.29 -15.46 13.04
CA CYS A 333 -14.48 -15.24 14.23
C CYS A 333 -15.30 -14.84 15.46
N ASN A 334 -16.48 -14.20 15.28
CA ASN A 334 -17.37 -13.83 16.37
C ASN A 334 -17.94 -15.05 17.12
N TYR A 335 -18.00 -16.18 16.45
CA TYR A 335 -18.54 -17.46 16.97
C TYR A 335 -17.43 -18.45 17.31
N ALA A 336 -16.17 -18.13 17.05
CA ALA A 336 -15.04 -19.03 17.27
C ALA A 336 -14.47 -18.84 18.69
N ASN A 337 -14.44 -19.93 19.46
CA ASN A 337 -13.88 -19.93 20.83
C ASN A 337 -12.37 -20.17 20.84
N SER A 338 -11.82 -20.84 19.83
CA SER A 338 -10.39 -21.17 19.75
C SER A 338 -9.59 -20.08 19.04
N SER A 339 -8.48 -19.62 19.65
CA SER A 339 -7.54 -18.70 18.99
C SER A 339 -6.99 -19.28 17.68
N THR A 340 -6.80 -20.59 17.58
CA THR A 340 -6.36 -21.27 16.34
C THR A 340 -7.39 -21.12 15.24
N THR A 341 -8.69 -21.35 15.54
CA THR A 341 -9.78 -21.18 14.57
C THR A 341 -9.86 -19.73 14.09
N VAL A 342 -9.72 -18.77 15.01
CA VAL A 342 -9.68 -17.34 14.64
C VAL A 342 -8.52 -17.05 13.70
N MET A 343 -7.34 -17.57 13.98
CA MET A 343 -6.17 -17.36 13.12
C MET A 343 -6.35 -17.97 11.72
N LEU A 344 -6.95 -19.17 11.64
CA LEU A 344 -7.26 -19.80 10.36
C LEU A 344 -8.28 -18.98 9.55
N LEU A 345 -9.35 -18.51 10.19
CA LEU A 345 -10.38 -17.69 9.55
C LEU A 345 -9.80 -16.33 9.09
N MET A 346 -8.99 -15.67 9.92
CA MET A 346 -8.33 -14.42 9.54
C MET A 346 -7.31 -14.61 8.42
N SER A 347 -6.58 -15.73 8.44
CA SER A 347 -5.65 -16.09 7.36
C SER A 347 -6.38 -16.35 6.06
N LEU A 348 -7.51 -17.06 6.11
CA LEU A 348 -8.38 -17.30 4.96
C LEU A 348 -8.99 -15.99 4.43
N ALA A 349 -9.43 -15.12 5.33
CA ALA A 349 -9.97 -13.80 4.95
C ALA A 349 -8.91 -12.93 4.25
N PHE A 350 -7.68 -12.91 4.75
CA PHE A 350 -6.63 -12.12 4.13
C PHE A 350 -6.08 -12.77 2.85
N PHE A 351 -6.07 -14.10 2.76
CA PHE A 351 -5.87 -14.83 1.51
C PHE A 351 -6.90 -14.40 0.46
N GLY A 352 -8.19 -14.40 0.82
CA GLY A 352 -9.27 -13.95 -0.05
C GLY A 352 -9.09 -12.50 -0.52
N LYS A 353 -8.70 -11.60 0.39
CA LYS A 353 -8.37 -10.21 0.04
C LYS A 353 -7.22 -10.14 -0.98
N GLY A 354 -6.17 -10.93 -0.80
CA GLY A 354 -5.07 -11.02 -1.75
C GLY A 354 -5.53 -11.56 -3.10
N PHE A 355 -6.27 -12.67 -3.09
CA PHE A 355 -6.82 -13.34 -4.27
C PHE A 355 -7.70 -12.41 -5.12
N GLY A 356 -8.48 -11.52 -4.48
CA GLY A 356 -9.32 -10.52 -5.14
C GLY A 356 -8.58 -9.21 -5.52
N ALA A 357 -7.29 -9.07 -5.27
CA ALA A 357 -6.56 -7.81 -5.45
C ALA A 357 -6.15 -7.52 -6.91
N LEU A 358 -7.06 -7.68 -7.87
CA LEU A 358 -6.82 -7.45 -9.29
C LEU A 358 -7.17 -6.03 -9.78
N GLY A 359 -7.48 -5.11 -8.87
CA GLY A 359 -7.95 -3.77 -9.23
C GLY A 359 -7.01 -3.01 -10.16
N TRP A 360 -5.70 -3.06 -9.95
CA TRP A 360 -4.71 -2.43 -10.84
C TRP A 360 -4.70 -3.02 -12.25
N THR A 361 -4.88 -4.34 -12.36
CA THR A 361 -4.99 -5.03 -13.65
C THR A 361 -6.25 -4.57 -14.38
N VAL A 362 -7.39 -4.50 -13.67
CA VAL A 362 -8.65 -4.02 -14.24
C VAL A 362 -8.53 -2.57 -14.72
N ILE A 363 -7.91 -1.68 -13.95
CA ILE A 363 -7.64 -0.29 -14.38
C ILE A 363 -6.79 -0.25 -15.65
N SER A 364 -5.75 -1.05 -15.73
CA SER A 364 -4.88 -1.11 -16.93
C SER A 364 -5.62 -1.63 -18.17
N ASP A 365 -6.54 -2.59 -17.99
CA ASP A 365 -7.32 -3.18 -19.06
C ASP A 365 -8.42 -2.23 -19.60
N THR A 366 -8.95 -1.36 -18.72
CA THR A 366 -10.16 -0.55 -18.99
C THR A 366 -9.87 0.92 -19.32
N SER A 367 -8.74 1.45 -18.87
CA SER A 367 -8.43 2.89 -19.03
C SER A 367 -8.24 3.31 -20.48
N PRO A 368 -8.71 4.52 -20.86
CA PRO A 368 -8.30 5.16 -22.10
C PRO A 368 -6.77 5.26 -22.15
N ARG A 369 -6.20 5.09 -23.35
CA ARG A 369 -4.73 5.06 -23.51
C ARG A 369 -4.05 6.35 -23.06
N ASP A 370 -4.69 7.49 -23.29
CA ASP A 370 -4.22 8.83 -22.92
C ASP A 370 -4.42 9.16 -21.42
N LEU A 371 -5.31 8.44 -20.70
CA LEU A 371 -5.69 8.71 -19.31
C LEU A 371 -5.27 7.61 -18.33
N ILE A 372 -4.48 6.60 -18.73
CA ILE A 372 -4.08 5.49 -17.85
C ILE A 372 -3.46 6.00 -16.53
N GLY A 373 -2.58 7.00 -16.63
CA GLY A 373 -1.93 7.58 -15.44
C GLY A 373 -2.89 8.32 -14.53
N VAL A 374 -3.79 9.13 -15.10
CA VAL A 374 -4.80 9.91 -14.34
C VAL A 374 -5.80 8.96 -13.68
N ASN A 375 -6.28 7.96 -14.42
CA ASN A 375 -7.22 6.97 -13.94
C ASN A 375 -6.61 6.10 -12.82
N GLY A 376 -5.36 5.66 -12.98
CA GLY A 376 -4.61 4.97 -11.94
C GLY A 376 -4.38 5.83 -10.69
N GLY A 377 -4.15 7.13 -10.86
CA GLY A 377 -4.04 8.10 -9.77
C GLY A 377 -5.34 8.23 -8.97
N LEU A 378 -6.48 8.37 -9.66
CA LEU A 378 -7.81 8.40 -9.02
C LEU A 378 -8.14 7.09 -8.30
N PHE A 379 -7.87 5.96 -8.94
CA PHE A 379 -8.04 4.64 -8.35
C PHE A 379 -7.25 4.49 -7.04
N ASN A 380 -5.99 4.92 -7.05
CA ASN A 380 -5.16 4.88 -5.85
C ASN A 380 -5.62 5.85 -4.78
N LEU A 381 -5.97 7.08 -5.16
CA LEU A 381 -6.48 8.11 -4.25
C LEU A 381 -7.74 7.62 -3.53
N ILE A 382 -8.76 7.18 -4.28
CA ILE A 382 -10.04 6.74 -3.72
C ILE A 382 -9.83 5.47 -2.87
N GLY A 383 -9.01 4.53 -3.33
CA GLY A 383 -8.65 3.37 -2.53
C GLY A 383 -8.01 3.74 -1.19
N ASN A 384 -7.10 4.72 -1.17
CA ASN A 384 -6.43 5.15 0.05
C ASN A 384 -7.30 5.96 1.01
N LEU A 385 -8.47 6.49 0.59
CA LEU A 385 -9.45 7.07 1.52
C LEU A 385 -9.91 6.05 2.58
N ALA A 386 -9.83 4.76 2.30
CA ALA A 386 -10.05 3.72 3.31
C ALA A 386 -9.08 3.83 4.49
N GLY A 387 -7.86 4.33 4.28
CA GLY A 387 -6.89 4.58 5.35
C GLY A 387 -7.28 5.72 6.29
N VAL A 388 -8.18 6.57 5.85
CA VAL A 388 -8.79 7.64 6.67
C VAL A 388 -10.00 7.10 7.41
N THR A 389 -10.94 6.53 6.67
CA THR A 389 -12.27 6.19 7.20
C THR A 389 -12.27 4.93 8.04
N THR A 390 -11.56 3.88 7.61
CA THR A 390 -11.60 2.57 8.29
C THR A 390 -11.12 2.63 9.74
N PRO A 391 -9.95 3.22 10.06
CA PRO A 391 -9.51 3.27 11.46
C PRO A 391 -10.46 4.06 12.37
N ILE A 392 -11.05 5.15 11.87
CA ILE A 392 -11.99 5.98 12.64
C ILE A 392 -13.30 5.23 12.88
N VAL A 393 -13.87 4.62 11.81
CA VAL A 393 -15.14 3.89 11.92
C VAL A 393 -15.00 2.70 12.88
N LEU A 394 -13.91 1.94 12.76
CA LEU A 394 -13.63 0.83 13.69
C LEU A 394 -13.45 1.31 15.12
N GLY A 395 -12.69 2.40 15.33
CA GLY A 395 -12.54 3.01 16.65
C GLY A 395 -13.85 3.48 17.26
N LEU A 396 -14.75 4.06 16.45
CA LEU A 396 -16.08 4.47 16.86
C LEU A 396 -16.97 3.27 17.24
N ILE A 397 -16.94 2.22 16.43
CA ILE A 397 -17.69 0.98 16.69
C ILE A 397 -17.23 0.39 18.01
N VAL A 398 -15.93 0.15 18.18
CA VAL A 398 -15.37 -0.45 19.39
C VAL A 398 -15.64 0.42 20.63
N LYS A 399 -15.52 1.75 20.49
CA LYS A 399 -15.84 2.68 21.61
C LYS A 399 -17.30 2.60 22.04
N ARG A 400 -18.24 2.48 21.07
CA ARG A 400 -19.68 2.47 21.39
C ARG A 400 -20.19 1.13 21.86
N THR A 401 -19.64 0.03 21.33
CA THR A 401 -20.14 -1.33 21.57
C THR A 401 -19.33 -2.10 22.63
N GLY A 402 -18.10 -1.66 22.91
CA GLY A 402 -17.16 -2.41 23.73
C GLY A 402 -16.66 -3.72 23.12
N SER A 403 -17.04 -4.02 21.87
CA SER A 403 -16.75 -5.30 21.17
C SER A 403 -16.21 -5.08 19.77
N PHE A 404 -15.38 -6.01 19.33
CA PHE A 404 -14.92 -6.10 17.94
C PHE A 404 -15.90 -6.82 17.00
N ASP A 405 -16.98 -7.41 17.50
CA ASP A 405 -17.92 -8.20 16.68
C ASP A 405 -18.53 -7.36 15.56
N TYR A 406 -19.01 -6.17 15.89
CA TYR A 406 -19.55 -5.23 14.89
C TYR A 406 -18.46 -4.66 13.98
N ALA A 407 -17.23 -4.57 14.46
CA ALA A 407 -16.09 -4.16 13.63
C ALA A 407 -15.79 -5.20 12.53
N LEU A 408 -15.81 -6.50 12.86
CA LEU A 408 -15.66 -7.58 11.89
C LEU A 408 -16.84 -7.64 10.90
N ILE A 409 -18.07 -7.42 11.38
CA ILE A 409 -19.25 -7.32 10.51
C ILE A 409 -19.11 -6.14 9.54
N PHE A 410 -18.67 -4.96 10.01
CA PHE A 410 -18.44 -3.80 9.15
C PHE A 410 -17.43 -4.11 8.04
N VAL A 411 -16.30 -4.71 8.37
CA VAL A 411 -15.27 -5.06 7.37
C VAL A 411 -15.79 -6.11 6.37
N ALA A 412 -16.54 -7.11 6.84
CA ALA A 412 -17.16 -8.09 5.95
C ALA A 412 -18.25 -7.48 5.06
N ALA A 413 -19.02 -6.53 5.58
CA ALA A 413 -20.00 -5.77 4.80
C ALA A 413 -19.32 -4.96 3.68
N THR A 414 -18.13 -4.42 3.91
CA THR A 414 -17.35 -3.77 2.83
C THR A 414 -16.88 -4.77 1.78
N ALA A 415 -16.53 -6.02 2.17
CA ALA A 415 -16.22 -7.07 1.20
C ALA A 415 -17.45 -7.43 0.35
N LEU A 416 -18.64 -7.51 0.94
CA LEU A 416 -19.90 -7.67 0.22
C LEU A 416 -20.15 -6.48 -0.72
N LEU A 417 -19.92 -5.25 -0.26
CA LEU A 417 -20.06 -4.05 -1.09
C LEU A 417 -19.08 -4.06 -2.28
N ALA A 418 -17.88 -4.62 -2.12
CA ALA A 418 -16.97 -4.81 -3.25
C ALA A 418 -17.55 -5.77 -4.29
N ILE A 419 -18.21 -6.88 -3.87
CA ILE A 419 -18.89 -7.79 -4.78
C ILE A 419 -20.00 -7.04 -5.53
N VAL A 420 -20.83 -6.29 -4.82
CA VAL A 420 -21.88 -5.46 -5.43
C VAL A 420 -21.27 -4.42 -6.38
N ALA A 421 -20.14 -3.80 -6.03
CA ALA A 421 -19.49 -2.89 -6.94
C ALA A 421 -19.05 -3.56 -8.24
N TYR A 422 -18.40 -4.71 -8.17
CA TYR A 422 -17.87 -5.40 -9.35
C TYR A 422 -18.95 -6.11 -10.20
N LEU A 423 -20.00 -6.65 -9.60
CA LEU A 423 -21.02 -7.37 -10.37
C LEU A 423 -22.01 -6.41 -11.07
N PRO A 424 -22.92 -5.70 -10.37
CA PRO A 424 -23.89 -4.84 -11.05
C PRO A 424 -23.35 -3.48 -11.46
N VAL A 425 -22.41 -2.82 -10.67
CA VAL A 425 -22.02 -1.44 -10.95
C VAL A 425 -20.98 -1.37 -12.05
N VAL A 426 -19.89 -2.14 -11.99
CA VAL A 426 -18.85 -2.18 -13.03
C VAL A 426 -19.43 -2.66 -14.37
N GLY A 427 -20.37 -3.62 -14.34
CA GLY A 427 -20.92 -4.19 -15.57
C GLY A 427 -19.84 -4.92 -16.38
N GLU A 428 -19.83 -4.78 -17.69
CA GLU A 428 -18.83 -5.40 -18.57
C GLU A 428 -17.48 -4.70 -18.47
N ILE A 429 -16.39 -5.47 -18.23
CA ILE A 429 -15.03 -4.96 -18.21
C ILE A 429 -14.53 -4.90 -19.64
N LYS A 430 -14.40 -3.68 -20.16
CA LYS A 430 -13.88 -3.37 -21.49
C LYS A 430 -13.16 -2.03 -21.50
N ARG A 431 -12.25 -1.84 -22.44
CA ARG A 431 -11.59 -0.54 -22.60
C ARG A 431 -12.61 0.50 -23.06
N ILE A 432 -12.64 1.64 -22.39
CA ILE A 432 -13.45 2.79 -22.79
C ILE A 432 -12.51 3.81 -23.45
N GLU A 433 -12.87 4.26 -24.65
CA GLU A 433 -12.18 5.37 -25.31
C GLU A 433 -12.93 6.68 -24.98
N ARG A 434 -12.15 7.74 -24.77
CA ARG A 434 -12.73 9.07 -24.53
C ARG A 434 -13.24 9.62 -25.87
N PRO A 435 -14.46 10.15 -25.93
CA PRO A 435 -14.90 10.88 -27.13
C PRO A 435 -13.93 12.02 -27.44
N ALA A 436 -13.53 12.16 -28.69
CA ALA A 436 -12.69 13.26 -29.14
C ALA A 436 -13.39 14.59 -28.79
N LEU A 437 -12.69 15.51 -28.13
CA LEU A 437 -13.21 16.84 -27.89
C LEU A 437 -13.46 17.53 -29.26
N PRO A 438 -14.65 18.04 -29.53
CA PRO A 438 -14.88 18.77 -30.77
C PRO A 438 -13.93 19.96 -30.83
N GLY A 439 -13.01 19.99 -31.81
CA GLY A 439 -12.13 21.12 -32.09
C GLY A 439 -10.62 20.90 -31.93
N VAL A 440 -10.14 19.70 -31.58
CA VAL A 440 -8.70 19.36 -31.62
C VAL A 440 -8.50 18.27 -32.69
N SER A 441 -8.19 18.67 -33.92
CA SER A 441 -7.70 17.75 -34.93
C SER A 441 -6.33 17.21 -34.52
N SER A 442 -6.19 15.89 -34.59
CA SER A 442 -4.98 15.08 -34.37
C SER A 442 -3.78 15.55 -35.18
#